data_947d07f5851713f7ede089f35c68e1cc
#
_entry.id   947d07f5851713f7ede089f35c68e1cc
#
_cell.length_a   1.000
_cell.length_b   1.000
_cell.length_c   1.000
_cell.angle_alpha   90.00
_cell.angle_beta   90.00
_cell.angle_gamma   90.00
#
_symmetry.space_group_name_H-M   'P 1'
#
loop_
_entity.id
_entity.type
_entity.pdbx_description
1 polymer ?
#
loop_
_entity_poly.entity_id
_entity_poly.type
_entity_poly.pdbx_seq_one_letter_code
_entity_poly.pdbx_strand_id
1 'polypeptide(L)'
;MNDEEQFDEVLEELWVLAENGEPAELGRVEVEGTLPMPVALERMQSMGLVQLEQHTDAPHSHKPVVNRCHVAFRPPAETTDHGEQMIIFTEKGRRRAEDIIRRHRLAERLFTQTFQVVDEKEIAEQACKFEHILSPEATDRICTFLGHPRTCPHGSPIPAGPCCIAAKAAIRTENMFAKQK
;
A
#
# COMPACT_ATOMS: atom_id res chain seq x y z
N MET A 1 1.17 -11.93 13.99
CA MET A 1 1.57 -10.55 13.61
C MET A 1 2.49 -10.01 14.68
N ASN A 2 3.64 -9.45 14.34
CA ASN A 2 4.54 -8.75 15.25
C ASN A 2 4.36 -7.22 15.13
N ASP A 3 5.07 -6.42 15.94
CA ASP A 3 4.92 -4.95 15.93
C ASP A 3 5.26 -4.33 14.56
N GLU A 4 6.29 -4.86 13.85
CA GLU A 4 6.68 -4.35 12.54
C GLU A 4 5.64 -4.67 11.45
N GLU A 5 5.05 -5.85 11.50
CA GLU A 5 3.93 -6.21 10.62
C GLU A 5 2.72 -5.32 10.88
N GLN A 6 2.40 -5.02 12.14
CA GLN A 6 1.32 -4.09 12.47
C GLN A 6 1.59 -2.68 11.92
N PHE A 7 2.83 -2.20 11.97
CA PHE A 7 3.17 -0.90 11.37
C PHE A 7 3.02 -0.92 9.85
N ASP A 8 3.35 -2.03 9.21
CA ASP A 8 3.17 -2.22 7.78
C ASP A 8 1.68 -2.17 7.41
N GLU A 9 0.81 -2.85 8.15
CA GLU A 9 -0.64 -2.81 7.95
C GLU A 9 -1.21 -1.38 8.11
N VAL A 10 -0.75 -0.64 9.13
CA VAL A 10 -1.16 0.76 9.29
C VAL A 10 -0.72 1.61 8.09
N LEU A 11 0.51 1.42 7.60
CA LEU A 11 1.00 2.15 6.43
C LEU A 11 0.26 1.77 5.16
N GLU A 12 -0.15 0.52 5.02
CA GLU A 12 -0.97 0.05 3.90
C GLU A 12 -2.35 0.71 3.92
N GLU A 13 -3.02 0.71 5.07
CA GLU A 13 -4.33 1.37 5.24
C GLU A 13 -4.25 2.86 4.90
N LEU A 14 -3.23 3.57 5.42
CA LEU A 14 -2.99 4.97 5.10
C LEU A 14 -2.77 5.19 3.59
N TRP A 15 -2.10 4.27 2.92
CA TRP A 15 -1.88 4.34 1.47
C TRP A 15 -3.19 4.20 0.71
N VAL A 16 -4.02 3.22 1.08
CA VAL A 16 -5.32 2.97 0.44
C VAL A 16 -6.26 4.16 0.64
N LEU A 17 -6.31 4.74 1.85
CA LEU A 17 -7.08 5.96 2.11
C LEU A 17 -6.61 7.12 1.21
N ALA A 18 -5.29 7.32 1.10
CA ALA A 18 -4.73 8.37 0.25
C ALA A 18 -5.04 8.15 -1.24
N GLU A 19 -5.00 6.92 -1.75
CA GLU A 19 -5.40 6.60 -3.13
C GLU A 19 -6.88 6.87 -3.40
N ASN A 20 -7.72 6.66 -2.41
CA ASN A 20 -9.16 6.93 -2.49
C ASN A 20 -9.49 8.43 -2.30
N GLY A 21 -8.51 9.27 -1.93
CA GLY A 21 -8.73 10.66 -1.57
C GLY A 21 -9.50 10.81 -0.26
N GLU A 22 -9.40 9.82 0.62
CA GLU A 22 -10.05 9.79 1.93
C GLU A 22 -9.08 10.28 3.02
N PRO A 23 -9.58 11.06 3.99
CA PRO A 23 -8.74 11.54 5.08
C PRO A 23 -8.36 10.40 6.03
N ALA A 24 -7.09 10.36 6.43
CA ALA A 24 -6.58 9.41 7.41
C ALA A 24 -6.75 9.97 8.84
N GLU A 25 -8.00 10.09 9.28
CA GLU A 25 -8.35 10.52 10.62
C GLU A 25 -7.96 9.47 11.67
N LEU A 26 -7.43 9.91 12.81
CA LEU A 26 -6.95 9.03 13.88
C LEU A 26 -8.00 8.02 14.35
N GLY A 27 -9.27 8.42 14.45
CA GLY A 27 -10.37 7.53 14.85
C GLY A 27 -10.88 6.58 13.76
N ARG A 28 -10.37 6.73 12.52
CA ARG A 28 -10.82 5.96 11.36
C ARG A 28 -9.86 4.84 10.99
N VAL A 29 -8.58 5.02 11.29
CA VAL A 29 -7.55 4.01 11.03
C VAL A 29 -7.53 3.01 12.18
N GLU A 30 -8.05 1.82 11.94
CA GLU A 30 -8.06 0.72 12.90
C GLU A 30 -7.41 -0.50 12.27
N VAL A 31 -6.29 -0.92 12.82
CA VAL A 31 -5.57 -2.14 12.45
C VAL A 31 -5.48 -3.06 13.66
N GLU A 32 -5.90 -4.30 13.47
CA GLU A 32 -5.71 -5.33 14.50
C GLU A 32 -4.22 -5.64 14.65
N GLY A 33 -3.73 -5.73 15.89
CA GLY A 33 -2.31 -5.97 16.12
C GLY A 33 -1.96 -6.28 17.56
N THR A 34 -0.67 -6.42 17.81
CA THR A 34 -0.09 -6.69 19.13
C THR A 34 -0.15 -5.49 20.05
N LEU A 35 -0.14 -4.28 19.48
CA LEU A 35 -0.15 -3.02 20.21
C LEU A 35 -1.51 -2.31 20.08
N PRO A 36 -1.99 -1.66 21.15
CA PRO A 36 -3.07 -0.69 21.01
C PRO A 36 -2.68 0.41 20.00
N MET A 37 -3.61 0.84 19.15
CA MET A 37 -3.34 1.83 18.09
C MET A 37 -2.60 3.10 18.57
N PRO A 38 -2.94 3.74 19.70
CA PRO A 38 -2.20 4.90 20.16
C PRO A 38 -0.71 4.60 20.43
N VAL A 39 -0.41 3.41 20.97
CA VAL A 39 0.98 2.99 21.24
C VAL A 39 1.72 2.69 19.94
N ALA A 40 1.05 2.04 18.98
CA ALA A 40 1.62 1.78 17.65
C ALA A 40 1.98 3.09 16.96
N LEU A 41 1.08 4.08 16.95
CA LEU A 41 1.31 5.40 16.34
C LEU A 41 2.44 6.18 17.04
N GLU A 42 2.52 6.17 18.37
CA GLU A 42 3.63 6.79 19.10
C GLU A 42 4.98 6.21 18.68
N ARG A 43 5.07 4.88 18.56
CA ARG A 43 6.28 4.20 18.06
C ARG A 43 6.57 4.57 16.61
N MET A 44 5.57 4.54 15.74
CA MET A 44 5.72 4.92 14.34
C MET A 44 6.18 6.37 14.17
N GLN A 45 5.70 7.29 15.01
CA GLN A 45 6.19 8.67 15.08
C GLN A 45 7.67 8.71 15.51
N SER A 46 8.03 7.99 16.57
CA SER A 46 9.42 7.93 17.05
C SER A 46 10.38 7.35 16.01
N MET A 47 9.89 6.43 15.17
CA MET A 47 10.61 5.86 14.03
C MET A 47 10.64 6.79 12.81
N GLY A 48 9.89 7.89 12.85
CA GLY A 48 9.76 8.84 11.76
C GLY A 48 9.02 8.27 10.56
N LEU A 49 8.01 7.42 10.77
CA LEU A 49 7.17 6.85 9.72
C LEU A 49 5.93 7.71 9.46
N VAL A 50 5.32 8.23 10.52
CA VAL A 50 4.13 9.08 10.45
C VAL A 50 4.29 10.32 11.31
N GLN A 51 3.44 11.32 11.06
CA GLN A 51 3.25 12.51 11.87
C GLN A 51 1.76 12.68 12.15
N LEU A 52 1.40 13.26 13.29
CA LEU A 52 0.03 13.64 13.62
C LEU A 52 -0.10 15.15 13.44
N GLU A 53 -1.07 15.57 12.62
CA GLU A 53 -1.40 16.98 12.42
C GLU A 53 -2.84 17.24 12.86
N GLN A 54 -3.10 18.43 13.39
CA GLN A 54 -4.46 18.87 13.72
C GLN A 54 -5.20 19.23 12.44
N HIS A 55 -6.40 18.72 12.28
CA HIS A 55 -7.23 19.09 11.15
C HIS A 55 -7.58 20.58 11.24
N THR A 56 -7.08 21.37 10.31
CA THR A 56 -7.50 22.76 10.12
C THR A 56 -8.48 22.76 8.94
N ASP A 57 -9.74 23.10 9.22
CA ASP A 57 -10.83 23.14 8.24
C ASP A 57 -10.44 23.87 6.95
N ALA A 58 -10.08 23.13 5.93
CA ALA A 58 -10.12 23.57 4.55
C ALA A 58 -11.06 22.63 3.77
N PRO A 59 -12.08 23.14 3.07
CA PRO A 59 -13.04 22.30 2.37
C PRO A 59 -12.34 21.60 1.19
N HIS A 60 -12.02 20.34 1.35
CA HIS A 60 -11.51 19.50 0.27
C HIS A 60 -12.67 18.93 -0.53
N SER A 61 -12.89 19.46 -1.74
CA SER A 61 -13.79 18.86 -2.71
C SER A 61 -13.11 17.64 -3.34
N HIS A 62 -13.37 16.46 -2.83
CA HIS A 62 -12.84 15.21 -3.39
C HIS A 62 -13.92 14.45 -4.14
N LYS A 63 -13.64 14.15 -5.42
CA LYS A 63 -14.43 13.17 -6.17
C LYS A 63 -13.92 11.76 -5.78
N PRO A 64 -14.82 10.84 -5.40
CA PRO A 64 -14.40 9.49 -5.03
C PRO A 64 -13.84 8.74 -6.24
N VAL A 65 -12.60 8.28 -6.14
CA VAL A 65 -12.05 7.28 -7.04
C VAL A 65 -12.33 5.92 -6.42
N VAL A 66 -13.26 5.19 -6.99
CA VAL A 66 -13.69 3.87 -6.49
C VAL A 66 -12.67 2.83 -6.95
N ASN A 67 -11.69 2.54 -6.13
CA ASN A 67 -10.84 1.37 -6.28
C ASN A 67 -11.06 0.44 -5.08
N ARG A 68 -11.71 -0.70 -5.34
CA ARG A 68 -12.02 -1.73 -4.34
C ARG A 68 -10.88 -2.73 -4.25
N CYS A 69 -9.87 -2.43 -3.46
CA CYS A 69 -9.08 -3.48 -2.82
C CYS A 69 -9.62 -3.60 -1.40
N HIS A 70 -9.83 -4.83 -0.95
CA HIS A 70 -10.57 -5.20 0.24
C HIS A 70 -10.30 -4.37 1.50
N VAL A 71 -11.09 -3.32 1.69
CA VAL A 71 -11.35 -2.78 3.02
C VAL A 71 -12.83 -3.03 3.31
N ALA A 72 -13.13 -3.79 4.34
CA ALA A 72 -14.49 -3.96 4.79
C ALA A 72 -15.07 -2.59 5.15
N PHE A 73 -16.08 -2.14 4.38
CA PHE A 73 -16.80 -0.90 4.67
C PHE A 73 -17.33 -0.95 6.11
N ARG A 74 -16.80 -0.12 6.97
CA ARG A 74 -17.31 0.12 8.32
C ARG A 74 -17.98 1.49 8.36
N PRO A 75 -19.21 1.60 8.86
CA PRO A 75 -19.85 2.90 9.01
C PRO A 75 -19.04 3.77 9.99
N PRO A 76 -19.08 5.11 9.83
CA PRO A 76 -18.33 6.02 10.70
C PRO A 76 -18.69 5.79 12.17
N ALA A 77 -17.69 5.61 13.03
CA ALA A 77 -17.87 5.54 14.47
C ALA A 77 -18.40 6.87 14.99
N GLU A 78 -19.29 6.82 15.99
CA GLU A 78 -19.80 8.02 16.65
C GLU A 78 -18.64 8.84 17.21
N THR A 79 -18.55 10.08 16.78
CA THR A 79 -17.47 11.02 17.11
C THR A 79 -17.44 11.30 18.61
N THR A 80 -16.41 10.83 19.29
CA THR A 80 -15.96 11.42 20.54
C THR A 80 -15.07 12.62 20.21
N ASP A 81 -15.38 13.76 20.80
CA ASP A 81 -14.74 15.07 20.64
C ASP A 81 -13.25 15.06 21.09
N HIS A 82 -12.41 14.38 20.32
CA HIS A 82 -10.98 14.54 20.32
C HIS A 82 -10.65 15.21 18.99
N GLY A 83 -10.30 16.49 19.02
CA GLY A 83 -10.03 17.30 17.83
C GLY A 83 -9.37 16.46 16.73
N GLU A 84 -9.99 16.44 15.55
CA GLU A 84 -9.68 15.54 14.43
C GLU A 84 -8.19 15.62 14.10
N GLN A 85 -7.44 14.62 14.58
CA GLN A 85 -6.02 14.49 14.25
C GLN A 85 -5.90 13.63 13.00
N MET A 86 -5.10 14.12 12.06
CA MET A 86 -4.79 13.44 10.82
C MET A 86 -3.45 12.72 10.94
N ILE A 87 -3.40 11.49 10.47
CA ILE A 87 -2.15 10.73 10.34
C ILE A 87 -1.55 11.00 8.97
N ILE A 88 -0.35 11.57 8.95
CA ILE A 88 0.32 11.96 7.70
C ILE A 88 1.62 11.17 7.54
N PHE A 89 1.89 10.71 6.33
CA PHE A 89 3.16 10.09 6.01
C PHE A 89 4.34 11.05 6.14
N THR A 90 5.41 10.59 6.73
CA THR A 90 6.72 11.16 6.43
C THR A 90 7.22 10.60 5.09
N GLU A 91 8.30 11.16 4.56
CA GLU A 91 8.95 10.59 3.36
C GLU A 91 9.42 9.15 3.59
N LYS A 92 9.91 8.83 4.78
CA LYS A 92 10.32 7.48 5.17
C LYS A 92 9.13 6.53 5.23
N GLY A 93 8.02 6.96 5.85
CA GLY A 93 6.81 6.17 5.94
C GLY A 93 6.19 5.92 4.56
N ARG A 94 6.17 6.94 3.70
CA ARG A 94 5.67 6.84 2.33
C ARG A 94 6.44 5.80 1.52
N ARG A 95 7.77 5.79 1.59
CA ARG A 95 8.60 4.80 0.88
C ARG A 95 8.34 3.38 1.40
N ARG A 96 8.20 3.22 2.72
CA ARG A 96 7.89 1.93 3.31
C ARG A 96 6.50 1.46 2.88
N ALA A 97 5.49 2.33 2.89
CA ALA A 97 4.15 2.03 2.41
C ALA A 97 4.15 1.62 0.92
N GLU A 98 4.90 2.34 0.08
CA GLU A 98 5.06 2.03 -1.34
C GLU A 98 5.63 0.63 -1.57
N ASP A 99 6.62 0.23 -0.77
CA ASP A 99 7.21 -1.10 -0.83
C ASP A 99 6.23 -2.20 -0.41
N ILE A 100 5.42 -1.97 0.63
CA ILE A 100 4.44 -2.92 1.12
C ILE A 100 3.35 -3.11 0.08
N ILE A 101 2.73 -2.03 -0.37
CA ILE A 101 1.68 -2.03 -1.40
C ILE A 101 2.17 -2.72 -2.67
N ARG A 102 3.41 -2.50 -3.05
CA ARG A 102 4.00 -3.19 -4.21
C ARG A 102 4.06 -4.69 -4.00
N ARG A 103 4.52 -5.16 -2.83
CA ARG A 103 4.59 -6.58 -2.48
C ARG A 103 3.21 -7.22 -2.44
N HIS A 104 2.26 -6.59 -1.76
CA HIS A 104 0.87 -7.03 -1.67
C HIS A 104 0.26 -7.23 -3.06
N ARG A 105 0.26 -6.19 -3.89
CA ARG A 105 -0.38 -6.20 -5.21
C ARG A 105 0.29 -7.15 -6.21
N LEU A 106 1.60 -7.39 -6.07
CA LEU A 106 2.30 -8.41 -6.84
C LEU A 106 1.94 -9.83 -6.36
N ALA A 107 1.75 -10.02 -5.05
CA ALA A 107 1.28 -11.27 -4.49
C ALA A 107 -0.14 -11.61 -4.98
N GLU A 108 -1.07 -10.65 -4.95
CA GLU A 108 -2.42 -10.83 -5.53
C GLU A 108 -2.35 -11.29 -7.00
N ARG A 109 -1.48 -10.65 -7.81
CA ARG A 109 -1.25 -11.05 -9.20
C ARG A 109 -0.70 -12.46 -9.32
N LEU A 110 0.25 -12.82 -8.49
CA LEU A 110 0.86 -14.16 -8.49
C LEU A 110 -0.18 -15.22 -8.15
N PHE A 111 -0.97 -15.02 -7.10
CA PHE A 111 -2.01 -15.95 -6.68
C PHE A 111 -3.10 -16.08 -7.75
N THR A 112 -3.57 -14.98 -8.33
CA THR A 112 -4.62 -15.01 -9.34
C THR A 112 -4.15 -15.58 -10.68
N GLN A 113 -3.02 -15.09 -11.21
CA GLN A 113 -2.60 -15.43 -12.57
C GLN A 113 -1.80 -16.72 -12.67
N THR A 114 -0.96 -17.01 -11.67
CA THR A 114 -0.04 -18.15 -11.72
C THR A 114 -0.60 -19.35 -10.97
N PHE A 115 -1.12 -19.14 -9.78
CA PHE A 115 -1.67 -20.22 -8.96
C PHE A 115 -3.16 -20.46 -9.21
N GLN A 116 -3.81 -19.56 -9.95
CA GLN A 116 -5.23 -19.68 -10.34
C GLN A 116 -6.18 -19.80 -9.15
N VAL A 117 -5.83 -19.18 -8.02
CA VAL A 117 -6.73 -19.04 -6.88
C VAL A 117 -7.89 -18.14 -7.30
N VAL A 118 -9.13 -18.56 -7.06
CA VAL A 118 -10.34 -17.85 -7.49
C VAL A 118 -11.12 -17.20 -6.37
N ASP A 119 -10.90 -17.62 -5.12
CA ASP A 119 -11.55 -17.01 -3.96
C ASP A 119 -10.82 -15.71 -3.58
N GLU A 120 -11.52 -14.59 -3.74
CA GLU A 120 -10.96 -13.26 -3.48
C GLU A 120 -10.51 -13.07 -2.04
N LYS A 121 -11.24 -13.66 -1.07
CA LYS A 121 -10.89 -13.60 0.34
C LYS A 121 -9.61 -14.37 0.62
N GLU A 122 -9.48 -15.57 0.04
CA GLU A 122 -8.27 -16.37 0.16
C GLU A 122 -7.07 -15.64 -0.47
N ILE A 123 -7.24 -15.01 -1.64
CA ILE A 123 -6.20 -14.22 -2.29
C ILE A 123 -5.73 -13.10 -1.39
N ALA A 124 -6.65 -12.32 -0.82
CA ALA A 124 -6.32 -11.20 0.06
C ALA A 124 -5.57 -11.65 1.33
N GLU A 125 -6.07 -12.71 2.00
CA GLU A 125 -5.43 -13.26 3.20
C GLU A 125 -4.03 -13.82 2.92
N GLN A 126 -3.83 -14.47 1.78
CA GLN A 126 -2.53 -15.02 1.39
C GLN A 126 -1.57 -13.90 0.97
N ALA A 127 -2.04 -12.89 0.24
CA ALA A 127 -1.24 -11.77 -0.20
C ALA A 127 -0.69 -10.97 0.99
N CYS A 128 -1.56 -10.67 1.99
CA CYS A 128 -1.18 -10.00 3.22
C CYS A 128 -0.07 -10.77 3.98
N LYS A 129 -0.21 -12.07 4.16
CA LYS A 129 0.85 -12.88 4.81
C LYS A 129 2.14 -12.94 3.97
N PHE A 130 2.00 -13.00 2.66
CA PHE A 130 3.12 -13.20 1.75
C PHE A 130 3.99 -11.95 1.63
N GLU A 131 3.42 -10.75 1.68
CA GLU A 131 4.14 -9.49 1.57
C GLU A 131 5.17 -9.28 2.68
N HIS A 132 4.88 -9.75 3.90
CA HIS A 132 5.78 -9.61 5.06
C HIS A 132 7.02 -10.49 4.97
N ILE A 133 6.98 -11.58 4.21
CA ILE A 133 8.12 -12.51 4.05
C ILE A 133 8.94 -12.23 2.79
N LEU A 134 8.45 -11.40 1.87
CA LEU A 134 9.15 -11.11 0.63
C LEU A 134 10.32 -10.14 0.84
N SER A 135 11.49 -10.59 0.44
CA SER A 135 12.64 -9.69 0.29
C SER A 135 12.48 -8.76 -0.93
N PRO A 136 13.16 -7.60 -0.96
CA PRO A 136 13.14 -6.72 -2.14
C PRO A 136 13.58 -7.43 -3.43
N GLU A 137 14.58 -8.31 -3.35
CA GLU A 137 15.02 -9.09 -4.49
C GLU A 137 13.96 -10.08 -4.97
N ALA A 138 13.31 -10.81 -4.07
CA ALA A 138 12.22 -11.74 -4.40
C ALA A 138 11.06 -10.97 -5.05
N THR A 139 10.72 -9.79 -4.54
CA THR A 139 9.69 -8.90 -5.10
C THR A 139 10.01 -8.50 -6.54
N ASP A 140 11.25 -8.12 -6.83
CA ASP A 140 11.69 -7.77 -8.17
C ASP A 140 11.68 -8.98 -9.13
N ARG A 141 12.02 -10.17 -8.64
CA ARG A 141 11.93 -11.42 -9.42
C ARG A 141 10.49 -11.78 -9.76
N ILE A 142 9.58 -11.67 -8.79
CA ILE A 142 8.13 -11.88 -9.01
C ILE A 142 7.60 -10.86 -10.03
N CYS A 143 7.92 -9.59 -9.85
CA CYS A 143 7.52 -8.55 -10.79
C CYS A 143 8.00 -8.83 -12.22
N THR A 144 9.26 -9.26 -12.39
CA THR A 144 9.84 -9.62 -13.68
C THR A 144 9.15 -10.85 -14.26
N PHE A 145 8.93 -11.88 -13.46
CA PHE A 145 8.22 -13.12 -13.86
C PHE A 145 6.81 -12.82 -14.37
N LEU A 146 6.09 -11.91 -13.72
CA LEU A 146 4.75 -11.47 -14.12
C LEU A 146 4.75 -10.47 -15.28
N GLY A 147 5.92 -10.13 -15.86
CA GLY A 147 6.04 -9.20 -16.99
C GLY A 147 5.85 -7.74 -16.63
N HIS A 148 6.22 -7.33 -15.43
CA HIS A 148 6.11 -5.96 -14.90
C HIS A 148 4.68 -5.41 -14.94
N PRO A 149 3.72 -6.06 -14.27
CA PRO A 149 2.33 -5.61 -14.26
C PRO A 149 2.23 -4.21 -13.63
N ARG A 150 1.30 -3.41 -14.15
CA ARG A 150 1.09 -2.04 -13.67
C ARG A 150 -0.07 -1.89 -12.72
N THR A 151 -0.97 -2.88 -12.69
CA THR A 151 -2.16 -2.89 -11.84
C THR A 151 -2.33 -4.26 -11.19
N CYS A 152 -2.91 -4.29 -10.01
CA CYS A 152 -3.35 -5.52 -9.35
C CYS A 152 -4.61 -6.09 -10.05
N PRO A 153 -5.10 -7.28 -9.67
CA PRO A 153 -6.33 -7.84 -10.26
C PRO A 153 -7.55 -6.92 -10.14
N HIS A 154 -7.59 -6.09 -9.10
CA HIS A 154 -8.68 -5.15 -8.82
C HIS A 154 -8.53 -3.78 -9.55
N GLY A 155 -7.43 -3.60 -10.31
CA GLY A 155 -7.19 -2.37 -11.08
C GLY A 155 -6.36 -1.31 -10.35
N SER A 156 -6.00 -1.51 -9.09
CA SER A 156 -5.16 -0.56 -8.34
C SER A 156 -3.72 -0.56 -8.85
N PRO A 157 -3.04 0.60 -8.92
CA PRO A 157 -1.71 0.72 -9.50
C PRO A 157 -0.66 -0.01 -8.66
N ILE A 158 0.23 -0.77 -9.31
CA ILE A 158 1.39 -1.38 -8.66
C ILE A 158 2.57 -0.41 -8.75
N PRO A 159 3.14 0.04 -7.62
CA PRO A 159 4.32 0.89 -7.62
C PRO A 159 5.49 0.26 -8.38
N ALA A 160 6.20 1.08 -9.17
CA ALA A 160 7.32 0.62 -9.98
C ALA A 160 8.57 0.43 -9.12
N GLY A 161 9.19 -0.76 -9.16
CA GLY A 161 10.46 -1.02 -8.49
C GLY A 161 11.67 -0.93 -9.43
N PRO A 162 12.87 -1.21 -8.91
CA PRO A 162 14.14 -1.17 -9.65
C PRO A 162 14.11 -2.01 -10.94
N CYS A 163 13.52 -3.21 -10.89
CA CYS A 163 13.37 -4.09 -12.05
C CYS A 163 12.57 -3.45 -13.20
N CYS A 164 11.56 -2.64 -12.90
CA CYS A 164 10.75 -1.95 -13.91
C CYS A 164 11.53 -0.83 -14.60
N ILE A 165 12.40 -0.14 -13.85
CA ILE A 165 13.27 0.92 -14.37
C ILE A 165 14.31 0.30 -15.32
N ALA A 166 14.95 -0.80 -14.91
CA ALA A 166 15.91 -1.54 -15.72
C ALA A 166 15.29 -2.06 -17.03
N ALA A 167 14.08 -2.64 -16.96
CA ALA A 167 13.35 -3.12 -18.15
C ALA A 167 13.05 -2.00 -19.14
N LYS A 168 12.58 -0.83 -18.66
CA LYS A 168 12.36 0.35 -19.53
C LYS A 168 13.64 0.85 -20.19
N ALA A 169 14.77 0.84 -19.48
CA ALA A 169 16.06 1.24 -20.01
C ALA A 169 16.53 0.28 -21.12
N ALA A 170 16.39 -1.03 -20.94
CA ALA A 170 16.74 -2.04 -21.93
C ALA A 170 15.96 -1.87 -23.24
N ILE A 171 14.63 -1.72 -23.15
CA ILE A 171 13.77 -1.48 -24.33
C ILE A 171 14.16 -0.21 -25.07
N ARG A 172 14.55 0.83 -24.35
CA ARG A 172 14.95 2.11 -24.95
C ARG A 172 16.24 1.97 -25.75
N THR A 173 17.23 1.21 -25.26
CA THR A 173 18.48 0.95 -25.96
C THR A 173 18.27 0.11 -27.21
N GLU A 174 17.48 -0.96 -27.14
CA GLU A 174 17.13 -1.79 -28.31
C GLU A 174 16.48 -0.98 -29.44
N ASN A 175 15.53 -0.09 -29.07
CA ASN A 175 14.86 0.78 -30.04
C ASN A 175 15.79 1.84 -30.66
N MET A 176 16.83 2.27 -29.95
CA MET A 176 17.86 3.17 -30.52
C MET A 176 18.70 2.46 -31.57
N PHE A 177 19.11 1.21 -31.34
CA PHE A 177 19.89 0.43 -32.32
C PHE A 177 19.04 -0.01 -33.51
N ALA A 178 17.74 -0.28 -33.33
CA ALA A 178 16.85 -0.66 -34.42
C ALA A 178 16.60 0.48 -35.43
N LYS A 179 16.69 1.74 -35.01
CA LYS A 179 16.50 2.93 -35.88
C LYS A 179 17.75 3.32 -36.69
N GLN A 180 18.88 2.64 -36.48
CA GLN A 180 20.15 2.93 -37.17
C GLN A 180 20.42 1.90 -38.31
N LYS A 181 19.52 1.00 -38.59
CA LYS A 181 19.50 0.09 -39.73
C LYS A 181 18.45 0.54 -40.75
#